data_37314f7183ccd81be48f3f0a37af62ed
#
_entry.id   37314f7183ccd81be48f3f0a37af62ed
#
_cell.length_a   1.000
_cell.length_b   1.000
_cell.length_c   1.000
_cell.angle_alpha   90.00
_cell.angle_beta   90.00
_cell.angle_gamma   90.00
#
_symmetry.space_group_name_H-M   'P 1'
#
loop_
_entity.id
_entity.type
_entity.pdbx_description
1 polymer ?
#
loop_
_entity_poly.entity_id
_entity_poly.type
_entity_poly.pdbx_seq_one_letter_code
_entity_poly.pdbx_strand_id
1 'polypeptide(L)'
;MGVAAPPGHHRAPSHRAVLLQPVHPSARSTMMVNPLAQAHRGLGTTLFSLLNPIPFGFFVGALIFDAIYLNSAEVMWGKAAAWLITFGLLIAIVPRLINLFAVWRRNGTATRIDRIDFFLNLVAVVLAIWNAFVHSRDAYAVAVPGTILSALTVALIALGLILLSLQPPVLQGGRHG
;
A
#
# COMPACT_ATOMS: atom_id res chain seq x y z
N MET A 1 34.18 -54.17 -69.71
CA MET A 1 32.73 -54.19 -69.69
C MET A 1 32.28 -53.03 -68.83
N GLY A 2 32.05 -51.87 -69.45
CA GLY A 2 31.55 -50.67 -68.85
C GLY A 2 30.08 -50.51 -69.10
N VAL A 3 29.31 -50.25 -68.07
CA VAL A 3 27.93 -49.86 -68.22
C VAL A 3 27.79 -48.37 -67.85
N ALA A 4 27.39 -47.59 -68.85
CA ALA A 4 27.20 -46.15 -68.76
C ALA A 4 25.93 -45.84 -67.98
N ALA A 5 25.99 -44.84 -67.11
CA ALA A 5 24.86 -44.29 -66.42
C ALA A 5 24.12 -43.27 -67.31
N PRO A 6 22.77 -43.17 -67.21
CA PRO A 6 21.99 -42.21 -67.97
C PRO A 6 22.01 -40.80 -67.37
N PRO A 7 21.81 -39.75 -68.18
CA PRO A 7 21.90 -38.34 -67.76
C PRO A 7 20.70 -37.92 -66.89
N GLY A 8 21.01 -37.13 -65.84
CA GLY A 8 20.04 -36.61 -64.92
C GLY A 8 19.07 -35.59 -65.48
N HIS A 9 17.81 -35.77 -65.29
CA HIS A 9 16.75 -34.84 -65.61
C HIS A 9 16.81 -33.62 -64.67
N HIS A 10 17.15 -32.45 -65.15
CA HIS A 10 16.98 -31.16 -64.54
C HIS A 10 15.47 -30.91 -64.34
N ARG A 11 15.02 -31.07 -63.10
CA ARG A 11 13.68 -30.67 -62.67
C ARG A 11 13.69 -29.17 -62.42
N ALA A 12 12.99 -28.39 -63.23
CA ALA A 12 12.77 -26.96 -63.05
C ALA A 12 12.04 -26.70 -61.71
N PRO A 13 12.37 -25.59 -61.01
CA PRO A 13 11.69 -25.24 -59.79
C PRO A 13 10.23 -24.87 -60.09
N SER A 14 9.31 -25.62 -59.53
CA SER A 14 7.89 -25.30 -59.57
C SER A 14 7.66 -23.98 -58.80
N HIS A 15 7.18 -22.96 -59.49
CA HIS A 15 6.68 -21.72 -58.92
C HIS A 15 5.53 -22.07 -57.97
N ARG A 16 5.86 -22.18 -56.69
CA ARG A 16 4.89 -22.31 -55.62
C ARG A 16 4.12 -21.01 -55.57
N ALA A 17 2.92 -20.99 -56.11
CA ALA A 17 1.97 -19.91 -55.98
C ALA A 17 1.82 -19.62 -54.46
N VAL A 18 2.32 -18.46 -54.03
CA VAL A 18 2.08 -17.91 -52.70
C VAL A 18 0.60 -17.54 -52.69
N LEU A 19 -0.21 -18.47 -52.23
CA LEU A 19 -1.61 -18.19 -51.90
C LEU A 19 -1.60 -17.09 -50.83
N LEU A 20 -1.96 -15.88 -51.25
CA LEU A 20 -2.28 -14.77 -50.36
C LEU A 20 -3.42 -15.24 -49.46
N GLN A 21 -3.09 -15.74 -48.26
CA GLN A 21 -4.09 -15.97 -47.26
C GLN A 21 -4.72 -14.63 -46.92
N PRO A 22 -6.06 -14.51 -46.94
CA PRO A 22 -6.71 -13.31 -46.47
C PRO A 22 -6.31 -13.12 -45.01
N VAL A 23 -5.67 -11.98 -44.71
CA VAL A 23 -5.41 -11.53 -43.35
C VAL A 23 -6.77 -11.38 -42.70
N HIS A 24 -7.17 -12.39 -41.93
CA HIS A 24 -8.30 -12.25 -41.03
C HIS A 24 -8.00 -11.06 -40.14
N PRO A 25 -8.81 -9.98 -40.13
CA PRO A 25 -8.70 -8.97 -39.13
C PRO A 25 -8.98 -9.69 -37.82
N SER A 26 -7.91 -9.99 -37.07
CA SER A 26 -8.05 -10.45 -35.68
C SER A 26 -8.99 -9.46 -35.02
N ALA A 27 -10.19 -9.93 -34.73
CA ALA A 27 -11.15 -9.19 -33.93
C ALA A 27 -10.40 -8.76 -32.67
N ARG A 28 -9.89 -7.53 -32.67
CA ARG A 28 -9.50 -6.86 -31.45
C ARG A 28 -10.76 -6.83 -30.63
N SER A 29 -10.90 -7.84 -29.78
CA SER A 29 -11.82 -7.77 -28.67
C SER A 29 -11.38 -6.55 -27.86
N THR A 30 -11.91 -5.40 -28.26
CA THR A 30 -11.86 -4.19 -27.46
C THR A 30 -12.59 -4.61 -26.20
N MET A 31 -11.84 -5.14 -25.21
CA MET A 31 -12.35 -5.24 -23.85
C MET A 31 -12.88 -3.86 -23.54
N MET A 32 -14.19 -3.68 -23.61
CA MET A 32 -14.85 -2.49 -23.13
C MET A 32 -14.57 -2.44 -21.63
N VAL A 33 -13.44 -1.80 -21.30
CA VAL A 33 -13.08 -1.53 -19.93
C VAL A 33 -14.14 -0.58 -19.42
N ASN A 34 -15.02 -1.08 -18.57
CA ASN A 34 -16.13 -0.31 -18.02
C ASN A 34 -15.54 0.92 -17.28
N PRO A 35 -15.71 2.15 -17.80
CA PRO A 35 -15.10 3.33 -17.23
C PRO A 35 -15.60 3.60 -15.80
N LEU A 36 -16.82 3.17 -15.46
CA LEU A 36 -17.37 3.29 -14.12
C LEU A 36 -16.64 2.36 -13.12
N ALA A 37 -16.28 1.14 -13.54
CA ALA A 37 -15.53 0.23 -12.67
C ALA A 37 -14.10 0.71 -12.41
N GLN A 38 -13.49 1.42 -13.36
CA GLN A 38 -12.19 2.06 -13.18
C GLN A 38 -12.28 3.30 -12.26
N ALA A 39 -13.33 4.11 -12.40
CA ALA A 39 -13.55 5.28 -11.56
C ALA A 39 -13.74 4.88 -10.08
N HIS A 40 -14.50 3.83 -9.80
CA HIS A 40 -14.69 3.34 -8.42
C HIS A 40 -13.41 2.80 -7.79
N ARG A 41 -12.54 2.13 -8.58
CA ARG A 41 -11.22 1.69 -8.10
C ARG A 41 -10.29 2.88 -7.83
N GLY A 42 -10.35 3.91 -8.66
CA GLY A 42 -9.57 5.14 -8.49
C GLY A 42 -9.96 5.90 -7.23
N LEU A 43 -11.26 6.09 -6.97
CA LEU A 43 -11.75 6.83 -5.80
C LEU A 43 -11.36 6.14 -4.49
N GLY A 44 -11.50 4.81 -4.39
CA GLY A 44 -11.10 4.05 -3.19
C GLY A 44 -9.61 4.17 -2.91
N THR A 45 -8.77 4.07 -3.94
CA THR A 45 -7.31 4.21 -3.80
C THR A 45 -6.92 5.64 -3.44
N THR A 46 -7.58 6.64 -4.04
CA THR A 46 -7.32 8.06 -3.75
C THR A 46 -7.74 8.41 -2.32
N LEU A 47 -8.92 7.99 -1.87
CA LEU A 47 -9.36 8.18 -0.50
C LEU A 47 -8.41 7.50 0.50
N PHE A 48 -7.97 6.28 0.21
CA PHE A 48 -7.01 5.58 1.06
C PHE A 48 -5.66 6.32 1.13
N SER A 49 -5.14 6.80 0.00
CA SER A 49 -3.87 7.53 -0.03
C SER A 49 -3.95 8.91 0.65
N LEU A 50 -5.10 9.57 0.61
CA LEU A 50 -5.33 10.83 1.31
C LEU A 50 -5.55 10.65 2.81
N LEU A 51 -6.32 9.62 3.21
CA LEU A 51 -6.64 9.36 4.62
C LEU A 51 -5.49 8.72 5.40
N ASN A 52 -4.59 8.01 4.74
CA ASN A 52 -3.51 7.28 5.42
C ASN A 52 -2.48 8.18 6.13
N PRO A 53 -2.02 9.34 5.58
CA PRO A 53 -1.07 10.22 6.25
C PRO A 53 -1.71 11.10 7.34
N ILE A 54 -3.03 11.31 7.31
CA ILE A 54 -3.72 12.21 8.25
C ILE A 54 -3.57 11.74 9.72
N PRO A 55 -3.83 10.48 10.08
CA PRO A 55 -3.64 10.00 11.45
C PRO A 55 -2.21 10.19 11.94
N PHE A 56 -1.22 9.99 11.08
CA PHE A 56 0.17 10.20 11.43
C PHE A 56 0.44 11.65 11.83
N GLY A 57 -0.10 12.62 11.08
CA GLY A 57 -0.01 14.05 11.41
C GLY A 57 -0.64 14.37 12.79
N PHE A 58 -1.79 13.76 13.12
CA PHE A 58 -2.42 13.92 14.42
C PHE A 58 -1.55 13.37 15.57
N PHE A 59 -0.93 12.20 15.39
CA PHE A 59 -0.04 11.63 16.41
C PHE A 59 1.26 12.42 16.57
N VAL A 60 1.82 12.96 15.49
CA VAL A 60 2.98 13.87 15.55
C VAL A 60 2.60 15.16 16.28
N GLY A 61 1.44 15.74 15.98
CA GLY A 61 0.92 16.91 16.69
C GLY A 61 0.71 16.63 18.20
N ALA A 62 0.16 15.46 18.53
CA ALA A 62 0.01 15.03 19.93
C ALA A 62 1.36 14.93 20.64
N LEU A 63 2.36 14.32 20.03
CA LEU A 63 3.73 14.25 20.56
C LEU A 63 4.33 15.64 20.84
N ILE A 64 4.13 16.58 19.91
CA ILE A 64 4.61 17.96 20.08
C ILE A 64 3.93 18.61 21.30
N PHE A 65 2.61 18.45 21.43
CA PHE A 65 1.87 19.02 22.55
C PHE A 65 2.20 18.34 23.89
N ASP A 66 2.45 17.03 23.88
CA ASP A 66 2.93 16.30 25.07
C ASP A 66 4.32 16.83 25.49
N ALA A 67 5.22 17.08 24.55
CA ALA A 67 6.52 17.63 24.81
C ALA A 67 6.44 19.08 25.38
N ILE A 68 5.51 19.90 24.86
CA ILE A 68 5.25 21.24 25.41
C ILE A 68 4.68 21.12 26.82
N TYR A 69 3.72 20.22 27.04
CA TYR A 69 3.13 19.99 28.35
C TYR A 69 4.17 19.56 29.37
N LEU A 70 5.09 18.67 29.00
CA LEU A 70 6.18 18.20 29.85
C LEU A 70 7.09 19.35 30.32
N ASN A 71 7.29 20.38 29.50
CA ASN A 71 8.16 21.51 29.80
C ASN A 71 7.43 22.69 30.45
N SER A 72 6.17 22.93 30.11
CA SER A 72 5.39 24.10 30.59
C SER A 72 4.53 23.81 31.80
N ALA A 73 4.18 22.53 32.02
CA ALA A 73 3.21 22.07 33.01
C ALA A 73 1.79 22.68 32.81
N GLU A 74 1.52 23.30 31.65
CA GLU A 74 0.21 23.88 31.35
C GLU A 74 -0.76 22.80 30.87
N VAL A 75 -1.80 22.55 31.66
CA VAL A 75 -2.82 21.50 31.44
C VAL A 75 -3.48 21.60 30.05
N MET A 76 -3.56 22.80 29.49
CA MET A 76 -4.16 23.02 28.17
C MET A 76 -3.48 22.20 27.08
N TRP A 77 -2.14 22.10 27.12
CA TRP A 77 -1.38 21.31 26.12
C TRP A 77 -1.64 19.82 26.25
N GLY A 78 -1.72 19.30 27.48
CA GLY A 78 -2.09 17.90 27.71
C GLY A 78 -3.50 17.56 27.20
N LYS A 79 -4.47 18.47 27.40
CA LYS A 79 -5.82 18.31 26.84
C LYS A 79 -5.83 18.37 25.33
N ALA A 80 -5.07 19.25 24.73
CA ALA A 80 -4.93 19.34 23.28
C ALA A 80 -4.30 18.06 22.68
N ALA A 81 -3.26 17.51 23.32
CA ALA A 81 -2.67 16.23 22.96
C ALA A 81 -3.70 15.10 23.00
N ALA A 82 -4.50 15.02 24.08
CA ALA A 82 -5.57 14.02 24.23
C ALA A 82 -6.58 14.07 23.06
N TRP A 83 -7.00 15.28 22.67
CA TRP A 83 -7.90 15.46 21.53
C TRP A 83 -7.27 15.01 20.21
N LEU A 84 -6.00 15.34 19.98
CA LEU A 84 -5.30 14.92 18.78
C LEU A 84 -5.15 13.38 18.72
N ILE A 85 -4.83 12.73 19.82
CA ILE A 85 -4.79 11.26 19.91
C ILE A 85 -6.15 10.67 19.55
N THR A 86 -7.22 11.22 20.13
CA THR A 86 -8.59 10.74 19.89
C THR A 86 -8.99 10.89 18.42
N PHE A 87 -8.78 12.06 17.81
CA PHE A 87 -9.08 12.26 16.40
C PHE A 87 -8.18 11.41 15.50
N GLY A 88 -6.89 11.30 15.83
CA GLY A 88 -5.97 10.41 15.14
C GLY A 88 -6.46 8.96 15.12
N LEU A 89 -6.92 8.44 16.26
CA LEU A 89 -7.50 7.10 16.38
C LEU A 89 -8.79 6.94 15.57
N LEU A 90 -9.72 7.89 15.68
CA LEU A 90 -10.99 7.83 14.93
C LEU A 90 -10.77 7.78 13.43
N ILE A 91 -9.84 8.60 12.92
CA ILE A 91 -9.52 8.62 11.49
C ILE A 91 -8.72 7.38 11.10
N ALA A 92 -7.83 6.89 11.97
CA ALA A 92 -7.02 5.68 11.71
C ALA A 92 -7.86 4.39 11.65
N ILE A 93 -8.96 4.32 12.39
CA ILE A 93 -9.82 3.12 12.44
C ILE A 93 -10.33 2.74 11.04
N VAL A 94 -10.75 3.69 10.23
CA VAL A 94 -11.36 3.43 8.92
C VAL A 94 -10.39 2.73 7.96
N PRO A 95 -9.19 3.29 7.64
CA PRO A 95 -8.25 2.64 6.76
C PRO A 95 -7.70 1.32 7.34
N ARG A 96 -7.61 1.20 8.67
CA ARG A 96 -7.12 -0.02 9.33
C ARG A 96 -8.12 -1.18 9.24
N LEU A 97 -9.41 -0.92 9.40
CA LEU A 97 -10.46 -1.92 9.19
C LEU A 97 -10.50 -2.37 7.72
N ILE A 98 -10.38 -1.43 6.78
CA ILE A 98 -10.32 -1.75 5.34
C ILE A 98 -9.11 -2.63 5.05
N ASN A 99 -7.94 -2.29 5.58
CA ASN A 99 -6.71 -3.05 5.36
C ASN A 99 -6.78 -4.44 6.03
N LEU A 100 -7.28 -4.52 7.25
CA LEU A 100 -7.50 -5.80 7.96
C LEU A 100 -8.39 -6.73 7.14
N PHE A 101 -9.52 -6.23 6.62
CA PHE A 101 -10.42 -6.98 5.79
C PHE A 101 -9.78 -7.40 4.46
N ALA A 102 -9.00 -6.51 3.84
CA ALA A 102 -8.29 -6.78 2.59
C ALA A 102 -7.18 -7.83 2.76
N VAL A 103 -6.40 -7.76 3.85
CA VAL A 103 -5.33 -8.73 4.16
C VAL A 103 -5.92 -10.10 4.47
N TRP A 104 -7.04 -10.17 5.20
CA TRP A 104 -7.69 -11.44 5.52
C TRP A 104 -8.32 -12.10 4.29
N ARG A 105 -8.82 -11.30 3.34
CA ARG A 105 -9.39 -11.79 2.07
C ARG A 105 -8.33 -12.17 1.03
N ARG A 106 -7.09 -11.67 1.16
CA ARG A 106 -5.94 -11.96 0.30
C ARG A 106 -5.18 -13.19 0.80
N ASN A 107 -5.77 -14.36 0.72
CA ASN A 107 -5.07 -15.60 1.04
C ASN A 107 -3.80 -15.74 0.18
N GLY A 108 -2.63 -15.41 0.75
CA GLY A 108 -1.33 -15.84 0.25
C GLY A 108 -0.51 -14.86 -0.60
N THR A 109 -1.00 -13.66 -0.95
CA THR A 109 -0.24 -12.70 -1.81
C THR A 109 0.42 -11.54 -1.05
N ALA A 110 0.26 -11.46 0.28
CA ALA A 110 0.88 -10.41 1.09
C ALA A 110 2.38 -10.67 1.23
N THR A 111 3.21 -9.67 0.92
CA THR A 111 4.67 -9.75 1.10
C THR A 111 5.03 -9.78 2.59
N ARG A 112 6.28 -10.19 2.89
CA ARG A 112 6.78 -10.17 4.27
C ARG A 112 6.74 -8.74 4.85
N ILE A 113 7.03 -7.74 4.04
CA ILE A 113 7.05 -6.33 4.47
C ILE A 113 5.64 -5.84 4.76
N ASP A 114 4.63 -6.21 3.96
CA ASP A 114 3.23 -5.86 4.23
C ASP A 114 2.76 -6.39 5.59
N ARG A 115 3.22 -7.59 5.98
CA ARG A 115 2.91 -8.16 7.30
C ARG A 115 3.61 -7.40 8.43
N ILE A 116 4.88 -7.04 8.24
CA ILE A 116 5.64 -6.26 9.23
C ILE A 116 4.98 -4.89 9.42
N ASP A 117 4.66 -4.18 8.34
CA ASP A 117 3.94 -2.89 8.41
C ASP A 117 2.60 -3.04 9.14
N PHE A 118 1.84 -4.09 8.82
CA PHE A 118 0.58 -4.36 9.52
C PHE A 118 0.77 -4.52 11.02
N PHE A 119 1.76 -5.32 11.46
CA PHE A 119 2.04 -5.53 12.88
C PHE A 119 2.53 -4.25 13.57
N LEU A 120 3.44 -3.49 12.95
CA LEU A 120 3.91 -2.21 13.49
C LEU A 120 2.76 -1.23 13.71
N ASN A 121 1.88 -1.12 12.73
CA ASN A 121 0.71 -0.27 12.82
C ASN A 121 -0.31 -0.77 13.85
N LEU A 122 -0.50 -2.08 13.96
CA LEU A 122 -1.38 -2.66 14.98
C LEU A 122 -0.88 -2.33 16.40
N VAL A 123 0.42 -2.53 16.65
CA VAL A 123 1.05 -2.19 17.93
C VAL A 123 0.95 -0.68 18.19
N ALA A 124 1.20 0.16 17.17
CA ALA A 124 1.06 1.61 17.29
C ALA A 124 -0.36 2.03 17.69
N VAL A 125 -1.40 1.42 17.10
CA VAL A 125 -2.80 1.69 17.47
C VAL A 125 -3.09 1.26 18.90
N VAL A 126 -2.61 0.11 19.34
CA VAL A 126 -2.77 -0.35 20.74
C VAL A 126 -2.10 0.64 21.70
N LEU A 127 -0.88 1.09 21.39
CA LEU A 127 -0.18 2.10 22.21
C LEU A 127 -0.92 3.44 22.20
N ALA A 128 -1.47 3.86 21.07
CA ALA A 128 -2.26 5.10 20.99
C ALA A 128 -3.55 5.01 21.81
N ILE A 129 -4.23 3.86 21.82
CA ILE A 129 -5.39 3.61 22.69
C ILE A 129 -4.97 3.68 24.16
N TRP A 130 -3.87 3.02 24.52
CA TRP A 130 -3.35 3.09 25.90
C TRP A 130 -3.00 4.53 26.27
N ASN A 131 -2.39 5.28 25.35
CA ASN A 131 -2.06 6.68 25.56
C ASN A 131 -3.31 7.54 25.79
N ALA A 132 -4.40 7.30 25.05
CA ALA A 132 -5.68 7.96 25.29
C ALA A 132 -6.20 7.69 26.70
N PHE A 133 -6.07 6.46 27.22
CA PHE A 133 -6.42 6.15 28.60
C PHE A 133 -5.50 6.82 29.63
N VAL A 134 -4.21 6.95 29.34
CA VAL A 134 -3.28 7.70 30.21
C VAL A 134 -3.71 9.16 30.27
N HIS A 135 -4.04 9.79 29.15
CA HIS A 135 -4.50 11.17 29.09
C HIS A 135 -5.89 11.40 29.71
N SER A 136 -6.68 10.34 29.89
CA SER A 136 -7.96 10.44 30.61
C SER A 136 -7.82 10.52 32.11
N ARG A 137 -6.63 10.22 32.64
CA ARG A 137 -6.33 10.35 34.07
C ARG A 137 -5.94 11.79 34.38
N ASP A 138 -6.19 12.18 35.64
CA ASP A 138 -5.92 13.55 36.05
C ASP A 138 -4.47 13.73 36.49
N ALA A 139 -3.98 14.97 36.31
CA ALA A 139 -2.74 15.52 36.82
C ALA A 139 -1.47 15.31 35.98
N TYR A 140 -0.47 16.14 36.28
CA TYR A 140 0.88 16.21 35.68
C TYR A 140 1.62 14.85 35.73
N ALA A 141 1.26 13.95 36.60
CA ALA A 141 1.84 12.60 36.66
C ALA A 141 1.71 11.80 35.36
N VAL A 142 0.80 12.18 34.46
CA VAL A 142 0.64 11.54 33.12
C VAL A 142 1.54 12.14 32.05
N ALA A 143 2.21 13.27 32.29
CA ALA A 143 2.99 13.97 31.28
C ALA A 143 4.14 13.10 30.74
N VAL A 144 4.94 12.48 31.62
CA VAL A 144 6.05 11.62 31.19
C VAL A 144 5.57 10.36 30.49
N PRO A 145 4.67 9.52 31.06
CA PRO A 145 4.21 8.32 30.36
C PRO A 145 3.44 8.65 29.08
N GLY A 146 2.66 9.73 29.03
CA GLY A 146 1.98 10.20 27.81
C GLY A 146 2.96 10.53 26.70
N THR A 147 3.97 11.34 26.98
CA THR A 147 5.01 11.69 25.99
C THR A 147 5.74 10.46 25.46
N ILE A 148 6.10 9.51 26.35
CA ILE A 148 6.77 8.26 25.92
C ILE A 148 5.86 7.44 25.00
N LEU A 149 4.59 7.28 25.34
CA LEU A 149 3.63 6.53 24.51
C LEU A 149 3.38 7.21 23.16
N SER A 150 3.28 8.56 23.13
CA SER A 150 3.18 9.33 21.89
C SER A 150 4.43 9.15 21.02
N ALA A 151 5.63 9.21 21.61
CA ALA A 151 6.88 9.02 20.89
C ALA A 151 7.00 7.60 20.29
N LEU A 152 6.65 6.57 21.07
CA LEU A 152 6.65 5.18 20.58
C LEU A 152 5.63 4.97 19.47
N THR A 153 4.44 5.54 19.60
CA THR A 153 3.39 5.47 18.56
C THR A 153 3.89 6.09 17.24
N VAL A 154 4.43 7.30 17.31
CA VAL A 154 4.98 8.00 16.14
C VAL A 154 6.15 7.24 15.51
N ALA A 155 7.07 6.73 16.33
CA ALA A 155 8.23 5.98 15.86
C ALA A 155 7.83 4.69 15.12
N LEU A 156 6.85 3.94 15.64
CA LEU A 156 6.37 2.70 15.01
C LEU A 156 5.68 2.97 13.68
N ILE A 157 4.83 4.00 13.60
CA ILE A 157 4.17 4.38 12.35
C ILE A 157 5.20 4.86 11.33
N ALA A 158 6.14 5.71 11.73
CA ALA A 158 7.22 6.20 10.87
C ALA A 158 8.07 5.06 10.33
N LEU A 159 8.43 4.09 11.18
CA LEU A 159 9.19 2.90 10.77
C LEU A 159 8.41 2.08 9.72
N GLY A 160 7.12 1.86 9.91
CA GLY A 160 6.26 1.18 8.93
C GLY A 160 6.26 1.91 7.58
N LEU A 161 6.08 3.24 7.59
CA LEU A 161 6.10 4.05 6.37
C LEU A 161 7.45 4.00 5.66
N ILE A 162 8.57 4.05 6.41
CA ILE A 162 9.92 3.93 5.84
C ILE A 162 10.11 2.56 5.20
N LEU A 163 9.75 1.47 5.87
CA LEU A 163 9.88 0.12 5.33
C LEU A 163 9.08 -0.07 4.04
N LEU A 164 7.88 0.50 3.97
CA LEU A 164 7.06 0.47 2.76
C LEU A 164 7.71 1.28 1.63
N SER A 165 8.31 2.43 1.92
CA SER A 165 8.96 3.28 0.92
C SER A 165 10.22 2.66 0.32
N LEU A 166 10.88 1.76 1.06
CA LEU A 166 12.08 1.04 0.60
C LEU A 166 11.76 -0.17 -0.29
N GLN A 167 10.48 -0.52 -0.49
CA GLN A 167 10.12 -1.58 -1.43
C GLN A 167 10.41 -1.13 -2.86
N PRO A 168 11.17 -1.92 -3.65
CA PRO A 168 11.35 -1.61 -5.05
C PRO A 168 9.99 -1.65 -5.75
N PRO A 169 9.74 -0.73 -6.71
CA PRO A 169 8.52 -0.77 -7.50
C PRO A 169 8.43 -2.14 -8.18
N VAL A 170 7.32 -2.84 -7.96
CA VAL A 170 7.05 -4.08 -8.69
C VAL A 170 6.90 -3.70 -10.14
N LEU A 171 7.97 -3.89 -10.92
CA LEU A 171 7.90 -3.77 -12.37
C LEU A 171 6.83 -4.78 -12.80
N GLN A 172 5.67 -4.28 -13.18
CA GLN A 172 4.71 -5.06 -13.94
C GLN A 172 5.39 -5.38 -15.27
N GLY A 173 6.17 -6.44 -15.24
CA GLY A 173 6.83 -6.97 -16.42
C GLY A 173 5.75 -7.25 -17.44
N GLY A 174 5.72 -6.43 -18.50
CA GLY A 174 4.91 -6.68 -19.66
C GLY A 174 5.25 -8.07 -20.18
N ARG A 175 4.34 -8.99 -19.98
CA ARG A 175 4.32 -10.24 -20.73
C ARG A 175 3.91 -9.87 -22.17
N HIS A 176 4.90 -9.43 -22.93
CA HIS A 176 4.87 -9.52 -24.37
C HIS A 176 5.58 -10.81 -24.73
N GLY A 177 4.83 -11.85 -24.98
CA GLY A 177 5.20 -13.10 -25.57
C GLY A 177 4.06 -13.56 -26.44
#